data_8c96718cdb7b1869a330cecf3ca82806
#
_entry.id   8c96718cdb7b1869a330cecf3ca82806
#
_cell.length_a   1.000
_cell.length_b   1.000
_cell.length_c   1.000
_cell.angle_alpha   90.00
_cell.angle_beta   90.00
_cell.angle_gamma   90.00
#
_symmetry.space_group_name_H-M   'P 1'
#
loop_
_entity.id
_entity.type
_entity.pdbx_description
1 polymer ?
#
loop_
_entity_poly.entity_id
_entity_poly.type
_entity_poly.pdbx_seq_one_letter_code
_entity_poly.pdbx_strand_id
1 'polypeptide(L)'
;AALFGGYLPFTEHKDLVSMEKMKYDSIAVSGHKFFGIDEPCGLFLTRKDVYAAQTSFKVDYLNSNMAMVSCSRSAIHPLKFYWVLTRVGEKELKKQAKQCLDITEYMQSKFDEMHYPAWHNKLSNTVFFKRPAEWIVKKYALAGGNIPEFGGPLCHAVIMQNITKSHIDRFFVDLKKSLDVK
;
A
#
# COMPACT_ATOMS: atom_id res chain seq x y z
N ALA A 1 -7.54 3.32 -3.48
CA ALA A 1 -6.19 2.93 -3.99
C ALA A 1 -5.05 3.42 -3.07
N ALA A 2 -5.29 3.42 -1.76
CA ALA A 2 -4.38 4.05 -0.79
C ALA A 2 -2.92 3.57 -0.88
N LEU A 3 -2.67 2.30 -1.14
CA LEU A 3 -1.33 1.72 -1.24
C LEU A 3 -0.93 1.43 -2.69
N PHE A 4 -1.67 0.60 -3.39
CA PHE A 4 -1.29 0.19 -4.75
C PHE A 4 -1.32 1.37 -5.74
N GLY A 5 -2.16 2.38 -5.55
CA GLY A 5 -2.13 3.62 -6.32
C GLY A 5 -0.82 4.40 -6.18
N GLY A 6 -0.03 4.12 -5.14
CA GLY A 6 1.29 4.71 -4.96
C GLY A 6 2.39 4.00 -5.76
N TYR A 7 2.38 2.67 -5.86
CA TYR A 7 3.45 1.93 -6.54
C TYR A 7 3.13 1.44 -7.95
N LEU A 8 1.88 1.10 -8.28
CA LEU A 8 1.51 0.63 -9.63
C LEU A 8 1.85 1.61 -10.75
N PRO A 9 1.76 2.95 -10.58
CA PRO A 9 2.19 3.89 -11.60
C PRO A 9 3.66 3.73 -12.04
N PHE A 10 4.48 3.13 -11.19
CA PHE A 10 5.91 2.90 -11.43
C PHE A 10 6.22 1.48 -11.93
N THR A 11 5.20 0.73 -12.35
CA THR A 11 5.33 -0.62 -12.94
C THR A 11 4.89 -0.61 -14.39
N GLU A 12 5.10 -1.72 -15.08
CA GLU A 12 4.55 -1.95 -16.42
C GLU A 12 3.01 -1.99 -16.44
N HIS A 13 2.38 -2.14 -15.27
CA HIS A 13 0.93 -2.22 -15.09
C HIS A 13 0.30 -0.86 -14.73
N LYS A 14 0.97 0.25 -15.01
CA LYS A 14 0.49 1.62 -14.71
C LYS A 14 -0.91 1.94 -15.26
N ASP A 15 -1.32 1.26 -16.32
CA ASP A 15 -2.63 1.44 -16.93
C ASP A 15 -3.78 1.05 -16.00
N LEU A 16 -3.54 0.15 -15.03
CA LEU A 16 -4.55 -0.26 -14.03
C LEU A 16 -4.89 0.84 -13.00
N VAL A 17 -4.11 1.90 -12.97
CA VAL A 17 -4.37 3.09 -12.14
C VAL A 17 -4.49 4.35 -12.97
N SER A 18 -4.65 4.23 -14.28
CA SER A 18 -4.91 5.34 -15.19
C SER A 18 -6.40 5.68 -15.22
N MET A 19 -6.76 6.92 -14.92
CA MET A 19 -8.15 7.39 -15.00
C MET A 19 -8.70 7.26 -16.41
N GLU A 20 -7.87 7.49 -17.43
CA GLU A 20 -8.25 7.38 -18.84
C GLU A 20 -8.58 5.93 -19.24
N LYS A 21 -7.74 4.97 -18.82
CA LYS A 21 -7.89 3.55 -19.18
C LYS A 21 -9.00 2.87 -18.38
N MET A 22 -9.04 3.11 -17.07
CA MET A 22 -9.97 2.45 -16.15
C MET A 22 -11.28 3.22 -15.96
N LYS A 23 -11.41 4.42 -16.55
CA LYS A 23 -12.63 5.24 -16.60
C LYS A 23 -13.26 5.51 -15.23
N TYR A 24 -12.45 5.76 -14.22
CA TYR A 24 -12.93 6.25 -12.92
C TYR A 24 -12.77 7.78 -12.81
N ASP A 25 -13.52 8.40 -11.93
CA ASP A 25 -13.60 9.85 -11.80
C ASP A 25 -12.54 10.41 -10.85
N SER A 26 -12.13 9.64 -9.86
CA SER A 26 -11.15 10.08 -8.86
C SER A 26 -10.39 8.93 -8.24
N ILE A 27 -9.22 9.22 -7.69
CA ILE A 27 -8.40 8.29 -6.92
C ILE A 27 -7.81 8.98 -5.70
N ALA A 28 -7.82 8.30 -4.56
CA ALA A 28 -7.13 8.73 -3.35
C ALA A 28 -5.94 7.80 -3.08
N VAL A 29 -4.77 8.39 -2.86
CA VAL A 29 -3.50 7.68 -2.62
C VAL A 29 -2.89 8.19 -1.33
N SER A 30 -2.41 7.29 -0.47
CA SER A 30 -1.73 7.66 0.78
C SER A 30 -0.27 8.00 0.53
N GLY A 31 0.16 9.20 0.91
CA GLY A 31 1.56 9.62 0.82
C GLY A 31 2.45 8.96 1.87
N HIS A 32 1.91 8.63 3.04
CA HIS A 32 2.61 7.97 4.15
C HIS A 32 2.80 6.45 3.98
N LYS A 33 2.40 5.89 2.83
CA LYS A 33 2.64 4.48 2.47
C LYS A 33 3.82 4.38 1.51
N PHE A 34 3.58 4.07 0.25
CA PHE A 34 4.66 3.83 -0.71
C PHE A 34 5.61 5.03 -0.89
N PHE A 35 5.09 6.25 -0.89
CA PHE A 35 5.94 7.44 -1.02
C PHE A 35 6.79 7.74 0.22
N GLY A 36 6.54 7.08 1.36
CA GLY A 36 7.34 7.18 2.57
C GLY A 36 7.30 8.55 3.25
N ILE A 37 6.24 9.34 3.02
CA ILE A 37 6.05 10.61 3.73
C ILE A 37 5.78 10.29 5.21
N ASP A 38 6.50 10.91 6.09
CA ASP A 38 6.57 10.62 7.53
C ASP A 38 5.33 11.06 8.35
N GLU A 39 4.37 11.72 7.68
CA GLU A 39 3.13 12.16 8.29
C GLU A 39 1.91 11.61 7.55
N PRO A 40 0.79 11.34 8.24
CA PRO A 40 -0.45 10.97 7.59
C PRO A 40 -0.88 12.03 6.57
N CYS A 41 -0.83 11.69 5.30
CA CYS A 41 -1.24 12.56 4.21
C CYS A 41 -1.84 11.75 3.06
N GLY A 42 -2.68 12.41 2.28
CA GLY A 42 -3.33 11.84 1.10
C GLY A 42 -3.19 12.74 -0.11
N LEU A 43 -3.04 12.12 -1.26
CA LEU A 43 -3.14 12.76 -2.56
C LEU A 43 -4.49 12.37 -3.16
N PHE A 44 -5.31 13.35 -3.48
CA PHE A 44 -6.58 13.17 -4.16
C PHE A 44 -6.45 13.73 -5.59
N LEU A 45 -6.66 12.88 -6.56
CA LEU A 45 -6.64 13.22 -7.98
C LEU A 45 -8.02 13.00 -8.57
N THR A 46 -8.50 13.96 -9.36
CA THR A 46 -9.78 13.89 -10.04
C THR A 46 -9.72 14.58 -11.38
N ARG A 47 -10.67 14.27 -12.29
CA ARG A 47 -10.80 14.97 -13.56
C ARG A 47 -11.28 16.40 -13.33
N LYS A 48 -10.90 17.31 -14.24
CA LYS A 48 -11.27 18.73 -14.15
C LYS A 48 -12.79 18.96 -14.22
N ASP A 49 -13.48 18.20 -15.07
CA ASP A 49 -14.93 18.29 -15.23
C ASP A 49 -15.67 17.85 -13.95
N VAL A 50 -15.20 16.78 -13.31
CA VAL A 50 -15.74 16.31 -12.02
C VAL A 50 -15.48 17.34 -10.92
N TYR A 51 -14.27 17.89 -10.86
CA TYR A 51 -13.94 18.93 -9.89
C TYR A 51 -14.78 20.20 -10.10
N ALA A 52 -14.97 20.63 -11.33
CA ALA A 52 -15.77 21.81 -11.68
C ALA A 52 -17.27 21.65 -11.34
N ALA A 53 -17.78 20.40 -11.33
CA ALA A 53 -19.16 20.09 -10.96
C ALA A 53 -19.37 20.07 -9.43
N GLN A 54 -18.31 20.13 -8.61
CA GLN A 54 -18.44 20.14 -7.16
C GLN A 54 -19.04 21.45 -6.65
N THR A 55 -19.94 21.33 -5.70
CA THR A 55 -20.46 22.50 -4.98
C THR A 55 -19.34 23.12 -4.16
N SER A 56 -19.01 24.37 -4.46
CA SER A 56 -18.06 25.15 -3.67
C SER A 56 -18.79 26.26 -2.93
N PHE A 57 -18.28 26.64 -1.77
CA PHE A 57 -18.76 27.82 -1.03
C PHE A 57 -17.66 28.88 -0.99
N LYS A 58 -18.07 30.11 -1.17
CA LYS A 58 -17.18 31.27 -1.08
C LYS A 58 -16.83 31.52 0.37
N VAL A 59 -15.55 31.72 0.63
CA VAL A 59 -15.05 32.13 1.95
C VAL A 59 -14.49 33.54 1.81
N ASP A 60 -15.23 34.53 2.26
CA ASP A 60 -14.97 35.96 1.96
C ASP A 60 -13.57 36.43 2.37
N TYR A 61 -13.09 36.02 3.56
CA TYR A 61 -11.77 36.42 4.04
C TYR A 61 -10.61 35.72 3.35
N LEU A 62 -10.84 34.55 2.68
CA LEU A 62 -9.81 33.83 1.92
C LEU A 62 -9.77 34.26 0.45
N ASN A 63 -10.73 35.06 0.01
CA ASN A 63 -10.91 35.45 -1.39
C ASN A 63 -10.82 34.25 -2.38
N SER A 64 -11.31 33.10 -1.95
CA SER A 64 -11.29 31.84 -2.70
C SER A 64 -12.53 31.00 -2.44
N ASN A 65 -12.85 30.13 -3.39
CA ASN A 65 -13.90 29.13 -3.23
C ASN A 65 -13.32 27.85 -2.60
N MET A 66 -14.01 27.31 -1.61
CA MET A 66 -13.65 26.07 -0.93
C MET A 66 -14.61 24.95 -1.36
N ALA A 67 -14.07 23.83 -1.85
CA ALA A 67 -14.83 22.64 -2.16
C ALA A 67 -14.54 21.49 -1.17
N MET A 68 -13.97 21.79 -0.02
CA MET A 68 -13.49 20.80 0.94
C MET A 68 -14.02 21.08 2.34
N VAL A 69 -14.24 19.99 3.09
CA VAL A 69 -14.73 20.06 4.48
C VAL A 69 -13.67 20.64 5.43
N SER A 70 -12.38 20.29 5.23
CA SER A 70 -11.29 20.83 6.05
C SER A 70 -10.71 22.11 5.44
N CYS A 71 -10.67 23.19 6.20
CA CYS A 71 -10.21 24.49 5.72
C CYS A 71 -8.68 24.56 5.60
N SER A 72 -7.95 24.31 6.69
CA SER A 72 -6.49 24.40 6.71
C SER A 72 -5.81 23.06 6.42
N ARG A 73 -4.74 23.11 5.63
CA ARG A 73 -3.94 21.95 5.27
C ARG A 73 -2.46 22.26 5.39
N SER A 74 -1.65 21.25 5.65
CA SER A 74 -0.20 21.39 5.70
C SER A 74 0.37 21.73 4.32
N ALA A 75 1.07 22.86 4.21
CA ALA A 75 1.81 23.24 3.01
C ALA A 75 3.10 22.41 2.82
N ILE A 76 3.55 21.70 3.86
CA ILE A 76 4.74 20.85 3.81
C ILE A 76 4.48 19.55 3.00
N HIS A 77 3.26 19.01 3.04
CA HIS A 77 2.96 17.78 2.29
C HIS A 77 3.22 17.90 0.77
N PRO A 78 2.79 18.96 0.06
CA PRO A 78 3.16 19.14 -1.34
C PRO A 78 4.67 19.21 -1.57
N LEU A 79 5.43 19.85 -0.67
CA LEU A 79 6.89 19.90 -0.77
C LEU A 79 7.53 18.52 -0.56
N LYS A 80 7.02 17.71 0.37
CA LYS A 80 7.47 16.32 0.57
C LYS A 80 7.18 15.46 -0.67
N PHE A 81 5.99 15.57 -1.28
CA PHE A 81 5.68 14.91 -2.53
C PHE A 81 6.61 15.36 -3.66
N TYR A 82 6.82 16.68 -3.80
CA TYR A 82 7.75 17.21 -4.79
C TYR A 82 9.17 16.66 -4.60
N TRP A 83 9.65 16.61 -3.34
CA TRP A 83 10.94 16.01 -3.01
C TRP A 83 11.03 14.55 -3.45
N VAL A 84 10.05 13.72 -3.09
CA VAL A 84 10.06 12.30 -3.45
C VAL A 84 10.04 12.12 -4.97
N LEU A 85 9.17 12.83 -5.66
CA LEU A 85 9.04 12.69 -7.11
C LEU A 85 10.26 13.21 -7.89
N THR A 86 10.98 14.21 -7.36
CA THR A 86 12.11 14.83 -8.06
C THR A 86 13.47 14.34 -7.58
N ARG A 87 13.66 14.07 -6.28
CA ARG A 87 14.94 13.68 -5.68
C ARG A 87 15.12 12.19 -5.58
N VAL A 88 14.12 11.46 -5.10
CA VAL A 88 14.11 9.99 -5.24
C VAL A 88 13.97 9.64 -6.72
N GLY A 89 13.00 10.25 -7.38
CA GLY A 89 12.81 10.20 -8.82
C GLY A 89 12.20 8.91 -9.34
N GLU A 90 11.73 8.97 -10.56
CA GLU A 90 10.98 7.87 -11.20
C GLU A 90 11.78 6.56 -11.26
N LYS A 91 13.07 6.64 -11.58
CA LYS A 91 13.94 5.46 -11.72
C LYS A 91 14.04 4.66 -10.41
N GLU A 92 14.24 5.33 -9.29
CA GLU A 92 14.33 4.67 -8.00
C GLU A 92 12.95 4.19 -7.52
N LEU A 93 11.89 4.96 -7.76
CA LEU A 93 10.51 4.53 -7.45
C LEU A 93 10.12 3.27 -8.24
N LYS A 94 10.50 3.16 -9.52
CA LYS A 94 10.34 1.94 -10.32
C LYS A 94 11.06 0.74 -9.72
N LYS A 95 12.31 0.93 -9.31
CA LYS A 95 13.11 -0.12 -8.66
C LYS A 95 12.46 -0.57 -7.35
N GLN A 96 12.01 0.36 -6.52
CA GLN A 96 11.35 0.08 -5.25
C GLN A 96 10.00 -0.65 -5.44
N ALA A 97 9.20 -0.22 -6.40
CA ALA A 97 7.95 -0.88 -6.73
C ALA A 97 8.18 -2.34 -7.16
N LYS A 98 9.13 -2.55 -8.07
CA LYS A 98 9.52 -3.90 -8.50
C LYS A 98 10.03 -4.75 -7.32
N GLN A 99 10.89 -4.19 -6.48
CA GLN A 99 11.40 -4.90 -5.29
C GLN A 99 10.26 -5.37 -4.37
N CYS A 100 9.27 -4.52 -4.10
CA CYS A 100 8.12 -4.90 -3.27
C CYS A 100 7.39 -6.10 -3.87
N LEU A 101 7.13 -6.08 -5.18
CA LEU A 101 6.45 -7.18 -5.87
C LEU A 101 7.31 -8.45 -5.90
N ASP A 102 8.59 -8.36 -6.25
CA ASP A 102 9.51 -9.51 -6.29
C ASP A 102 9.64 -10.22 -4.93
N ILE A 103 9.64 -9.44 -3.83
CA ILE A 103 9.72 -10.02 -2.47
C ILE A 103 8.36 -10.59 -2.05
N THR A 104 7.26 -10.04 -2.53
CA THR A 104 5.94 -10.61 -2.31
C THR A 104 5.82 -12.00 -2.95
N GLU A 105 6.24 -12.12 -4.21
CA GLU A 105 6.29 -13.41 -4.91
C GLU A 105 7.23 -14.40 -4.20
N TYR A 106 8.38 -13.93 -3.73
CA TYR A 106 9.30 -14.74 -2.94
C TYR A 106 8.65 -15.24 -1.64
N MET A 107 7.90 -14.39 -0.93
CA MET A 107 7.18 -14.80 0.27
C MET A 107 6.10 -15.85 -0.05
N GLN A 108 5.36 -15.66 -1.13
CA GLN A 108 4.34 -16.61 -1.58
C GLN A 108 4.99 -17.97 -1.91
N SER A 109 6.08 -17.98 -2.68
CA SER A 109 6.78 -19.24 -3.03
C SER A 109 7.24 -20.01 -1.79
N LYS A 110 7.65 -19.31 -0.72
CA LYS A 110 8.03 -19.96 0.54
C LYS A 110 6.83 -20.58 1.27
N PHE A 111 5.66 -19.98 1.20
CA PHE A 111 4.44 -20.58 1.72
C PHE A 111 4.04 -21.83 0.90
N ASP A 112 4.16 -21.76 -0.43
CA ASP A 112 3.87 -22.86 -1.34
C ASP A 112 4.81 -24.06 -1.08
N GLU A 113 6.13 -23.81 -0.91
CA GLU A 113 7.13 -24.83 -0.54
C GLU A 113 6.78 -25.56 0.79
N MET A 114 6.13 -24.84 1.72
CA MET A 114 5.71 -25.40 3.01
C MET A 114 4.30 -26.00 2.98
N HIS A 115 3.59 -25.91 1.88
CA HIS A 115 2.14 -26.22 1.80
C HIS A 115 1.33 -25.50 2.88
N TYR A 116 1.74 -24.28 3.24
CA TYR A 116 1.06 -23.47 4.24
C TYR A 116 0.02 -22.60 3.55
N PRO A 117 -1.25 -22.58 4.03
CA PRO A 117 -2.31 -21.82 3.37
C PRO A 117 -1.99 -20.31 3.32
N ALA A 118 -1.73 -19.81 2.12
CA ALA A 118 -1.44 -18.40 1.84
C ALA A 118 -1.81 -18.04 0.41
N TRP A 119 -2.07 -16.77 0.17
CA TRP A 119 -2.35 -16.25 -1.17
C TRP A 119 -2.14 -14.73 -1.23
N HIS A 120 -1.95 -14.20 -2.41
CA HIS A 120 -2.03 -12.78 -2.69
C HIS A 120 -2.73 -12.53 -4.02
N ASN A 121 -3.31 -11.36 -4.17
CA ASN A 121 -3.82 -10.93 -5.47
C ASN A 121 -2.65 -10.58 -6.38
N LYS A 122 -2.77 -10.88 -7.67
CA LYS A 122 -1.80 -10.49 -8.68
C LYS A 122 -1.49 -8.99 -8.57
N LEU A 123 -0.22 -8.64 -8.59
CA LEU A 123 0.29 -7.26 -8.44
C LEU A 123 0.02 -6.61 -7.07
N SER A 124 -0.46 -7.36 -6.08
CA SER A 124 -0.52 -6.89 -4.70
C SER A 124 0.81 -7.13 -4.01
N ASN A 125 1.21 -6.18 -3.17
CA ASN A 125 2.33 -6.35 -2.24
C ASN A 125 1.87 -6.82 -0.85
N THR A 126 0.67 -7.41 -0.76
CA THR A 126 0.09 -7.92 0.49
C THR A 126 -0.18 -9.41 0.33
N VAL A 127 0.41 -10.21 1.21
CA VAL A 127 0.19 -11.65 1.29
C VAL A 127 -0.70 -11.95 2.48
N PHE A 128 -1.77 -12.68 2.25
CA PHE A 128 -2.67 -13.22 3.26
C PHE A 128 -2.29 -14.67 3.54
N PHE A 129 -2.38 -15.09 4.81
CA PHE A 129 -2.06 -16.45 5.19
C PHE A 129 -2.81 -16.85 6.47
N LYS A 130 -2.95 -18.15 6.68
CA LYS A 130 -3.53 -18.71 7.90
C LYS A 130 -2.81 -18.15 9.12
N ARG A 131 -3.57 -17.73 10.14
CA ARG A 131 -3.00 -17.17 11.37
C ARG A 131 -2.04 -18.18 12.02
N PRO A 132 -0.77 -17.81 12.20
CA PRO A 132 0.21 -18.65 12.90
C PRO A 132 0.03 -18.58 14.41
N ALA A 133 0.93 -19.27 15.15
CA ALA A 133 0.97 -19.20 16.59
C ALA A 133 1.10 -17.76 17.12
N GLU A 134 0.48 -17.49 18.27
CA GLU A 134 0.34 -16.13 18.81
C GLU A 134 1.69 -15.41 19.03
N TRP A 135 2.73 -16.17 19.42
CA TRP A 135 4.06 -15.57 19.59
C TRP A 135 4.66 -15.04 18.26
N ILE A 136 4.33 -15.67 17.11
CA ILE A 136 4.73 -15.18 15.78
C ILE A 136 3.96 -13.91 15.47
N VAL A 137 2.66 -13.92 15.70
CA VAL A 137 1.80 -12.73 15.48
C VAL A 137 2.37 -11.54 16.24
N LYS A 138 2.74 -11.71 17.50
CA LYS A 138 3.34 -10.67 18.33
C LYS A 138 4.73 -10.27 17.85
N LYS A 139 5.61 -11.25 17.57
CA LYS A 139 7.00 -10.99 17.15
C LYS A 139 7.09 -10.18 15.86
N TYR A 140 6.20 -10.46 14.90
CA TYR A 140 6.20 -9.82 13.59
C TYR A 140 5.13 -8.73 13.46
N ALA A 141 4.44 -8.38 14.54
CA ALA A 141 3.35 -7.40 14.57
C ALA A 141 2.32 -7.62 13.44
N LEU A 142 1.93 -8.88 13.23
CA LEU A 142 1.03 -9.24 12.14
C LEU A 142 -0.38 -8.73 12.42
N ALA A 143 -0.96 -8.04 11.45
CA ALA A 143 -2.37 -7.69 11.46
C ALA A 143 -3.20 -8.84 10.90
N GLY A 144 -4.44 -8.99 11.37
CA GLY A 144 -5.32 -10.04 10.89
C GLY A 144 -6.71 -9.98 11.51
N GLY A 145 -7.54 -10.92 11.12
CA GLY A 145 -8.93 -11.03 11.61
C GLY A 145 -9.50 -12.41 11.35
N ASN A 146 -10.70 -12.62 11.85
CA ASN A 146 -11.47 -13.83 11.55
C ASN A 146 -12.30 -13.57 10.29
N ILE A 147 -12.01 -14.33 9.23
CA ILE A 147 -12.71 -14.25 7.94
C ILE A 147 -13.22 -15.65 7.61
N PRO A 148 -14.43 -16.03 8.05
CA PRO A 148 -14.96 -17.38 7.92
C PRO A 148 -15.00 -17.87 6.46
N GLU A 149 -15.25 -16.99 5.50
CA GLU A 149 -15.29 -17.27 4.07
C GLU A 149 -13.97 -17.82 3.51
N PHE A 150 -12.85 -17.53 4.20
CA PHE A 150 -11.51 -18.03 3.85
C PHE A 150 -10.98 -19.08 4.83
N GLY A 151 -11.88 -19.76 5.56
CA GLY A 151 -11.51 -20.88 6.45
C GLY A 151 -11.03 -20.46 7.84
N GLY A 152 -11.34 -19.24 8.29
CA GLY A 152 -11.14 -18.82 9.68
C GLY A 152 -10.14 -17.67 9.88
N PRO A 153 -9.39 -17.69 10.97
CA PRO A 153 -8.52 -16.57 11.31
C PRO A 153 -7.31 -16.47 10.35
N LEU A 154 -7.13 -15.30 9.81
CA LEU A 154 -6.04 -14.95 8.89
C LEU A 154 -5.13 -13.88 9.47
N CYS A 155 -3.91 -13.86 8.98
CA CYS A 155 -3.00 -12.72 9.08
C CYS A 155 -2.61 -12.23 7.68
N HIS A 156 -2.05 -11.04 7.62
CA HIS A 156 -1.44 -10.54 6.40
C HIS A 156 -0.13 -9.82 6.69
N ALA A 157 0.74 -9.84 5.69
CA ALA A 157 1.96 -9.06 5.66
C ALA A 157 1.95 -8.14 4.45
N VAL A 158 2.30 -6.87 4.67
CA VAL A 158 2.46 -5.87 3.61
C VAL A 158 3.94 -5.70 3.34
N ILE A 159 4.37 -6.03 2.13
CA ILE A 159 5.77 -5.99 1.72
C ILE A 159 6.11 -4.59 1.23
N MET A 160 6.79 -3.84 2.08
CA MET A 160 7.24 -2.48 1.80
C MET A 160 8.74 -2.46 1.45
N GLN A 161 9.25 -1.30 1.05
CA GLN A 161 10.61 -1.12 0.55
C GLN A 161 11.73 -1.55 1.53
N ASN A 162 11.46 -1.52 2.82
CA ASN A 162 12.38 -1.93 3.88
C ASN A 162 12.43 -3.46 4.10
N ILE A 163 11.53 -4.21 3.50
CA ILE A 163 11.49 -5.67 3.63
C ILE A 163 12.47 -6.29 2.63
N THR A 164 13.25 -7.27 3.10
CA THR A 164 14.23 -8.00 2.31
C THR A 164 13.97 -9.50 2.38
N LYS A 165 14.56 -10.28 1.47
CA LYS A 165 14.50 -11.76 1.51
C LYS A 165 14.96 -12.31 2.87
N SER A 166 15.99 -11.72 3.47
CA SER A 166 16.47 -12.14 4.81
C SER A 166 15.41 -11.96 5.90
N HIS A 167 14.56 -10.92 5.81
CA HIS A 167 13.43 -10.79 6.73
C HIS A 167 12.41 -11.91 6.53
N ILE A 168 12.12 -12.25 5.29
CA ILE A 168 11.22 -13.35 4.94
C ILE A 168 11.79 -14.68 5.42
N ASP A 169 13.07 -14.95 5.16
CA ASP A 169 13.72 -16.21 5.57
C ASP A 169 13.65 -16.40 7.10
N ARG A 170 13.92 -15.34 7.88
CA ARG A 170 13.79 -15.40 9.34
C ARG A 170 12.37 -15.69 9.79
N PHE A 171 11.39 -15.08 9.14
CA PHE A 171 9.98 -15.35 9.42
C PHE A 171 9.65 -16.84 9.20
N PHE A 172 10.11 -17.42 8.09
CA PHE A 172 9.86 -18.83 7.76
C PHE A 172 10.60 -19.81 8.67
N VAL A 173 11.79 -19.45 9.16
CA VAL A 173 12.48 -20.24 10.21
C VAL A 173 11.62 -20.31 11.48
N ASP A 174 11.06 -19.19 11.91
CA ASP A 174 10.21 -19.16 13.10
C ASP A 174 8.85 -19.85 12.86
N LEU A 175 8.28 -19.66 11.69
CA LEU A 175 7.03 -20.33 11.30
C LEU A 175 7.18 -21.86 11.36
N LYS A 176 8.27 -22.42 10.80
CA LYS A 176 8.58 -23.86 10.89
C LYS A 176 8.66 -24.31 12.34
N LYS A 177 9.43 -23.62 13.19
CA LYS A 177 9.51 -23.96 14.61
C LYS A 177 8.14 -24.00 15.31
N SER A 178 7.22 -23.12 14.92
CA SER A 178 5.90 -23.08 15.51
C SER A 178 5.00 -24.25 15.11
N LEU A 179 5.30 -24.90 13.99
CA LEU A 179 4.57 -26.08 13.52
C LEU A 179 5.12 -27.37 14.13
N ASP A 180 6.40 -27.40 14.49
CA ASP A 180 7.08 -28.55 15.10
C ASP A 180 6.76 -28.71 16.59
N VAL A 181 6.28 -27.65 17.25
CA VAL A 181 5.83 -27.67 18.65
C VAL A 181 4.35 -28.07 18.68
N LYS A 182 4.07 -29.36 18.65
CA LYS A 182 2.78 -29.98 18.97
C LYS A 182 2.83 -30.67 20.33
#